data_f375ca01f12c06e38be7fef9af0a6c24
#
_entry.id   f375ca01f12c06e38be7fef9af0a6c24
#
_cell.length_a   1.000
_cell.length_b   1.000
_cell.length_c   1.000
_cell.angle_alpha   90.00
_cell.angle_beta   90.00
_cell.angle_gamma   90.00
#
_symmetry.space_group_name_H-M   'P 1'
#
loop_
_entity.id
_entity.type
_entity.pdbx_description
1 polymer ?
#
loop_
_entity_poly.entity_id
_entity_poly.type
_entity_poly.pdbx_seq_one_letter_code
_entity_poly.pdbx_strand_id
1 'polypeptide(L)'
;HGSPMPQLVHGGPGRAGGGEEMGGVRGIKHYLQRTAVQGHPETITKITEQFQIGADQPESNPHVFRKHFEELNVGDTVFTHKHTVTTADIVNFANVSGDNFYAHMDETSLDGTIFEERVAHGYFLLSKAAGLFVDPAKGPVLLNYGIDECRFTKPVYVGATIGVRFTVKEKIDQKKKDEEDIAKGIVKFLVDIYDETDETVGIATILTMVKKINQAE
;
A
#
# COMPACT_ATOMS: atom_id res chain seq x y z
N HIS A 1 -33.32 -30.70 16.17
CA HIS A 1 -33.21 -29.66 15.15
C HIS A 1 -31.88 -28.94 15.38
N GLY A 2 -30.93 -29.12 14.46
CA GLY A 2 -29.68 -28.39 14.50
C GLY A 2 -29.87 -26.94 14.03
N SER A 3 -29.19 -25.98 14.65
CA SER A 3 -29.13 -24.62 14.14
C SER A 3 -28.40 -24.62 12.79
N PRO A 4 -28.86 -23.83 11.82
CA PRO A 4 -28.10 -23.65 10.57
C PRO A 4 -26.70 -23.13 10.85
N MET A 5 -25.75 -23.51 10.01
CA MET A 5 -24.38 -23.05 10.16
C MET A 5 -24.34 -21.51 9.95
N PRO A 6 -23.61 -20.77 10.80
CA PRO A 6 -23.61 -19.29 10.76
C PRO A 6 -23.16 -18.67 9.44
N GLN A 7 -22.41 -19.42 8.63
CA GLN A 7 -21.95 -19.00 7.32
C GLN A 7 -22.98 -19.18 6.20
N LEU A 8 -24.07 -19.90 6.45
CA LEU A 8 -25.12 -20.12 5.46
C LEU A 8 -26.21 -19.05 5.61
N VAL A 9 -26.71 -18.57 4.48
CA VAL A 9 -27.90 -17.72 4.44
C VAL A 9 -29.13 -18.60 4.67
N HIS A 10 -29.99 -18.25 5.62
CA HIS A 10 -31.23 -18.93 5.90
C HIS A 10 -32.30 -17.92 6.30
N GLY A 11 -33.54 -18.29 6.15
CA GLY A 11 -34.68 -17.37 6.13
C GLY A 11 -35.00 -16.94 4.69
N GLY A 12 -36.08 -16.20 4.53
CA GLY A 12 -36.57 -15.73 3.24
C GLY A 12 -36.33 -14.24 3.02
N PRO A 13 -36.53 -13.73 1.81
CA PRO A 13 -36.43 -12.30 1.52
C PRO A 13 -37.61 -11.49 2.08
N GLY A 14 -37.44 -10.20 2.20
CA GLY A 14 -38.47 -9.26 2.59
C GLY A 14 -38.90 -9.39 4.05
N ARG A 15 -40.19 -9.67 4.30
CA ARG A 15 -40.74 -9.77 5.66
C ARG A 15 -40.15 -10.89 6.51
N ALA A 16 -39.51 -11.86 5.91
CA ALA A 16 -38.82 -12.95 6.60
C ALA A 16 -37.38 -12.59 7.03
N GLY A 17 -36.99 -11.33 6.98
CA GLY A 17 -35.72 -10.82 7.51
C GLY A 17 -34.51 -10.93 6.58
N GLY A 18 -34.67 -11.38 5.35
CA GLY A 18 -33.59 -11.43 4.34
C GLY A 18 -32.58 -12.57 4.50
N GLY A 19 -32.80 -13.48 5.47
CA GLY A 19 -31.99 -14.69 5.64
C GLY A 19 -30.65 -14.50 6.34
N GLU A 20 -30.41 -13.37 6.99
CA GLU A 20 -29.16 -13.06 7.67
C GLU A 20 -29.31 -12.83 9.20
N GLU A 21 -30.45 -13.24 9.79
CA GLU A 21 -30.82 -12.96 11.17
C GLU A 21 -30.03 -13.73 12.23
N MET A 22 -29.40 -14.82 11.85
CA MET A 22 -28.77 -15.74 12.80
C MET A 22 -27.39 -15.32 13.30
N GLY A 23 -27.12 -14.05 13.31
CA GLY A 23 -25.99 -13.50 14.06
C GLY A 23 -24.70 -13.29 13.27
N GLY A 24 -23.66 -12.92 14.03
CA GLY A 24 -22.38 -12.53 13.49
C GLY A 24 -22.42 -11.22 12.71
N VAL A 25 -21.34 -10.95 11.98
CA VAL A 25 -21.18 -9.73 11.19
C VAL A 25 -22.24 -9.57 10.10
N ARG A 26 -22.77 -10.67 9.57
CA ARG A 26 -23.84 -10.65 8.55
C ARG A 26 -25.15 -10.10 9.11
N GLY A 27 -25.56 -10.55 10.28
CA GLY A 27 -26.78 -10.05 10.93
C GLY A 27 -26.69 -8.55 11.23
N ILE A 28 -25.54 -8.08 11.70
CA ILE A 28 -25.31 -6.64 11.92
C ILE A 28 -25.38 -5.88 10.60
N LYS A 29 -24.74 -6.35 9.53
CA LYS A 29 -24.75 -5.70 8.22
C LYS A 29 -26.15 -5.57 7.62
N HIS A 30 -27.08 -6.46 7.97
CA HIS A 30 -28.46 -6.39 7.51
C HIS A 30 -29.17 -5.10 7.98
N TYR A 31 -28.82 -4.62 9.17
CA TYR A 31 -29.40 -3.40 9.75
C TYR A 31 -28.64 -2.14 9.35
N LEU A 32 -27.50 -2.26 8.65
CA LEU A 32 -26.74 -1.13 8.16
C LEU A 32 -27.28 -0.67 6.80
N GLN A 33 -27.54 0.62 6.66
CA GLN A 33 -27.85 1.20 5.36
C GLN A 33 -26.59 1.17 4.49
N ARG A 34 -26.70 0.58 3.30
CA ARG A 34 -25.66 0.66 2.28
C ARG A 34 -25.89 1.87 1.41
N THR A 35 -24.91 2.75 1.36
CA THR A 35 -24.94 3.93 0.50
C THR A 35 -23.78 3.85 -0.49
N ALA A 36 -24.08 3.90 -1.78
CA ALA A 36 -23.08 4.08 -2.82
C ALA A 36 -22.72 5.57 -2.86
N VAL A 37 -21.42 5.86 -2.76
CA VAL A 37 -20.90 7.23 -2.86
C VAL A 37 -20.07 7.32 -4.14
N GLN A 38 -20.41 8.29 -4.99
CA GLN A 38 -19.67 8.59 -6.22
C GLN A 38 -19.34 10.08 -6.24
N GLY A 39 -18.15 10.41 -6.69
CA GLY A 39 -17.72 11.81 -6.75
C GLY A 39 -16.26 11.95 -7.19
N HIS A 40 -15.77 13.17 -7.16
CA HIS A 40 -14.37 13.47 -7.42
C HIS A 40 -13.49 12.75 -6.36
N PRO A 41 -12.30 12.22 -6.74
CA PRO A 41 -11.41 11.51 -5.82
C PRO A 41 -11.12 12.26 -4.52
N GLU A 42 -10.92 13.56 -4.58
CA GLU A 42 -10.71 14.42 -3.41
C GLU A 42 -11.92 14.39 -2.43
N THR A 43 -13.14 14.43 -2.97
CA THR A 43 -14.37 14.36 -2.16
C THR A 43 -14.51 12.99 -1.50
N ILE A 44 -14.24 11.91 -2.24
CA ILE A 44 -14.29 10.55 -1.70
C ILE A 44 -13.22 10.35 -0.63
N THR A 45 -11.99 10.81 -0.87
CA THR A 45 -10.90 10.79 0.12
C THR A 45 -11.33 11.45 1.44
N LYS A 46 -11.94 12.64 1.39
CA LYS A 46 -12.41 13.36 2.58
C LYS A 46 -13.53 12.65 3.33
N ILE A 47 -14.45 12.00 2.60
CA ILE A 47 -15.59 11.29 3.22
C ILE A 47 -15.16 9.97 3.84
N THR A 48 -14.25 9.24 3.18
CA THR A 48 -13.85 7.88 3.60
C THR A 48 -12.62 7.85 4.48
N GLU A 49 -11.89 8.97 4.57
CA GLU A 49 -10.57 9.05 5.21
C GLU A 49 -9.56 8.04 4.61
N GLN A 50 -9.78 7.67 3.34
CA GLN A 50 -8.90 6.80 2.56
C GLN A 50 -8.55 7.48 1.25
N PHE A 51 -7.25 7.66 1.01
CA PHE A 51 -6.76 8.30 -0.21
C PHE A 51 -7.22 7.54 -1.46
N GLN A 52 -7.81 8.28 -2.37
CA GLN A 52 -8.22 7.82 -3.70
C GLN A 52 -7.23 8.32 -4.75
N ILE A 53 -6.78 7.44 -5.64
CA ILE A 53 -5.91 7.84 -6.75
C ILE A 53 -6.61 8.94 -7.56
N GLY A 54 -5.89 10.04 -7.80
CA GLY A 54 -6.42 11.25 -8.45
C GLY A 54 -6.91 12.34 -7.46
N ALA A 55 -6.87 12.09 -6.14
CA ALA A 55 -7.03 13.14 -5.14
C ALA A 55 -5.72 13.96 -5.00
N ASP A 56 -5.83 15.11 -4.36
CA ASP A 56 -4.70 15.99 -4.12
C ASP A 56 -3.60 15.30 -3.28
N GLN A 57 -2.36 15.49 -3.69
CA GLN A 57 -1.16 14.96 -3.05
C GLN A 57 -0.24 16.10 -2.60
N PRO A 58 -0.59 16.79 -1.50
CA PRO A 58 0.29 17.86 -1.00
C PRO A 58 1.65 17.30 -0.56
N GLU A 59 2.72 17.95 -0.97
CA GLU A 59 4.07 17.59 -0.54
C GLU A 59 4.22 17.79 0.97
N SER A 60 4.65 16.73 1.66
CA SER A 60 4.80 16.74 3.11
C SER A 60 6.13 17.37 3.52
N ASN A 61 6.05 18.45 4.31
CA ASN A 61 7.20 19.03 4.98
C ASN A 61 6.85 19.27 6.46
N PRO A 62 7.56 18.66 7.43
CA PRO A 62 8.67 17.71 7.26
C PRO A 62 8.23 16.38 6.60
N HIS A 63 9.23 15.58 6.24
CA HIS A 63 9.02 14.24 5.68
C HIS A 63 8.07 13.40 6.55
N VAL A 64 7.19 12.58 5.94
CA VAL A 64 6.16 11.80 6.64
C VAL A 64 6.74 10.91 7.75
N PHE A 65 7.96 10.40 7.61
CA PHE A 65 8.63 9.61 8.65
C PHE A 65 9.12 10.43 9.85
N ARG A 66 9.03 11.76 9.79
CA ARG A 66 9.34 12.68 10.89
C ARG A 66 8.11 13.08 11.70
N LYS A 67 6.92 12.74 11.21
CA LYS A 67 5.64 13.07 11.82
C LYS A 67 5.15 11.93 12.71
N HIS A 68 4.61 12.27 13.87
CA HIS A 68 3.87 11.33 14.68
C HIS A 68 2.52 11.00 14.04
N PHE A 69 1.86 9.96 14.57
CA PHE A 69 0.60 9.47 14.02
C PHE A 69 -0.45 10.57 13.84
N GLU A 70 -0.59 11.46 14.82
CA GLU A 70 -1.59 12.54 14.82
C GLU A 70 -1.27 13.64 13.79
N GLU A 71 0.02 13.84 13.50
CA GLU A 71 0.49 14.92 12.59
C GLU A 71 0.38 14.53 11.11
N LEU A 72 0.14 13.26 10.81
CA LEU A 72 -0.05 12.76 9.45
C LEU A 72 -1.48 13.01 8.98
N ASN A 73 -1.65 13.48 7.76
CA ASN A 73 -2.94 13.61 7.09
C ASN A 73 -3.01 12.68 5.88
N VAL A 74 -4.19 12.12 5.61
CA VAL A 74 -4.44 11.35 4.40
C VAL A 74 -4.21 12.26 3.18
N GLY A 75 -3.40 11.78 2.23
CA GLY A 75 -2.93 12.56 1.09
C GLY A 75 -1.54 13.15 1.25
N ASP A 76 -1.00 13.35 2.47
CA ASP A 76 0.38 13.81 2.67
C ASP A 76 1.33 12.93 1.85
N THR A 77 2.14 13.54 0.97
CA THR A 77 2.96 12.81 -0.01
C THR A 77 4.42 13.23 0.05
N VAL A 78 5.29 12.27 -0.13
CA VAL A 78 6.72 12.48 -0.42
C VAL A 78 6.95 12.16 -1.88
N PHE A 79 7.49 13.12 -2.62
CA PHE A 79 8.00 12.92 -3.98
C PHE A 79 9.50 12.67 -3.89
N THR A 80 9.96 11.49 -4.31
CA THR A 80 11.36 11.12 -4.17
C THR A 80 12.22 11.69 -5.29
N HIS A 81 13.53 11.73 -5.07
CA HIS A 81 14.46 11.81 -6.19
C HIS A 81 14.33 10.57 -7.09
N LYS A 82 14.79 10.67 -8.33
CA LYS A 82 14.68 9.60 -9.33
C LYS A 82 15.94 8.73 -9.37
N HIS A 83 15.76 7.48 -9.85
CA HIS A 83 16.85 6.53 -10.05
C HIS A 83 16.74 5.89 -11.43
N THR A 84 17.84 5.93 -12.21
CA THR A 84 17.91 5.22 -13.48
C THR A 84 18.36 3.78 -13.24
N VAL A 85 17.54 2.83 -13.67
CA VAL A 85 17.81 1.39 -13.53
C VAL A 85 18.97 1.00 -14.43
N THR A 86 19.98 0.36 -13.85
CA THR A 86 21.19 -0.07 -14.56
C THR A 86 21.30 -1.59 -14.64
N THR A 87 22.08 -2.08 -15.59
CA THR A 87 22.45 -3.52 -15.63
C THR A 87 23.08 -3.97 -14.32
N ALA A 88 23.90 -3.12 -13.69
CA ALA A 88 24.53 -3.44 -12.41
C ALA A 88 23.49 -3.61 -11.28
N ASP A 89 22.41 -2.83 -11.26
CA ASP A 89 21.32 -2.99 -10.29
C ASP A 89 20.69 -4.38 -10.43
N ILE A 90 20.38 -4.81 -11.64
CA ILE A 90 19.75 -6.11 -11.92
C ILE A 90 20.68 -7.26 -11.51
N VAL A 91 21.96 -7.21 -11.91
CA VAL A 91 22.93 -8.25 -11.57
C VAL A 91 23.18 -8.33 -10.05
N ASN A 92 23.32 -7.18 -9.38
CA ASN A 92 23.50 -7.14 -7.94
C ASN A 92 22.27 -7.69 -7.21
N PHE A 93 21.07 -7.35 -7.67
CA PHE A 93 19.84 -7.87 -7.07
C PHE A 93 19.71 -9.38 -7.28
N ALA A 94 20.00 -9.89 -8.47
CA ALA A 94 20.05 -11.34 -8.75
C ALA A 94 21.01 -12.07 -7.82
N ASN A 95 22.20 -11.50 -7.59
CA ASN A 95 23.20 -12.09 -6.69
C ASN A 95 22.72 -12.14 -5.23
N VAL A 96 22.02 -11.11 -4.77
CA VAL A 96 21.51 -11.03 -3.39
C VAL A 96 20.26 -11.90 -3.19
N SER A 97 19.35 -11.92 -4.17
CA SER A 97 18.08 -12.64 -4.07
C SER A 97 18.17 -14.11 -4.47
N GLY A 98 19.13 -14.45 -5.34
CA GLY A 98 19.21 -15.74 -6.02
C GLY A 98 18.27 -15.87 -7.23
N ASP A 99 17.52 -14.81 -7.56
CA ASP A 99 16.58 -14.79 -8.69
C ASP A 99 17.34 -14.56 -10.01
N ASN A 100 17.75 -15.65 -10.63
CA ASN A 100 18.45 -15.67 -11.92
C ASN A 100 17.50 -16.06 -13.06
N PHE A 101 16.21 -15.70 -12.97
CA PHE A 101 15.27 -15.97 -14.03
C PHE A 101 15.76 -15.36 -15.37
N TYR A 102 15.60 -16.10 -16.47
CA TYR A 102 16.22 -15.74 -17.75
C TYR A 102 15.89 -14.32 -18.22
N ALA A 103 14.66 -13.87 -18.04
CA ALA A 103 14.22 -12.54 -18.47
C ALA A 103 15.00 -11.39 -17.79
N HIS A 104 15.61 -11.65 -16.63
CA HIS A 104 16.46 -10.70 -15.91
C HIS A 104 17.93 -10.80 -16.31
N MET A 105 18.39 -11.98 -16.77
CA MET A 105 19.81 -12.28 -16.86
C MET A 105 20.31 -12.54 -18.28
N ASP A 106 19.43 -12.95 -19.22
CA ASP A 106 19.84 -13.42 -20.55
C ASP A 106 19.00 -12.76 -21.66
N GLU A 107 19.57 -11.75 -22.31
CA GLU A 107 18.93 -11.05 -23.43
C GLU A 107 18.74 -11.95 -24.67
N THR A 108 19.53 -13.03 -24.80
CA THR A 108 19.47 -13.92 -25.96
C THR A 108 18.30 -14.91 -25.88
N SER A 109 17.69 -15.05 -24.71
CA SER A 109 16.58 -15.97 -24.44
C SER A 109 15.20 -15.29 -24.48
N LEU A 110 15.08 -14.05 -25.00
CA LEU A 110 13.84 -13.29 -24.97
C LEU A 110 12.94 -13.54 -26.19
N ASP A 111 13.43 -14.19 -27.25
CA ASP A 111 12.64 -14.48 -28.44
C ASP A 111 11.39 -15.29 -28.10
N GLY A 112 10.22 -14.80 -28.59
CA GLY A 112 8.92 -15.42 -28.35
C GLY A 112 8.34 -15.15 -26.96
N THR A 113 8.96 -14.29 -26.15
CA THR A 113 8.44 -13.82 -24.86
C THR A 113 7.69 -12.51 -25.00
N ILE A 114 7.12 -12.03 -23.89
CA ILE A 114 6.46 -10.73 -23.80
C ILE A 114 7.42 -9.56 -23.56
N PHE A 115 8.71 -9.83 -23.38
CA PHE A 115 9.72 -8.84 -23.06
C PHE A 115 10.55 -8.48 -24.28
N GLU A 116 10.77 -7.19 -24.49
CA GLU A 116 11.56 -6.65 -25.59
C GLU A 116 13.06 -6.61 -25.24
N GLU A 117 13.37 -6.37 -23.97
CA GLU A 117 14.72 -6.26 -23.43
C GLU A 117 14.80 -6.92 -22.05
N ARG A 118 15.98 -6.96 -21.47
CA ARG A 118 16.18 -7.44 -20.10
C ARG A 118 15.36 -6.61 -19.11
N VAL A 119 14.42 -7.26 -18.44
CA VAL A 119 13.50 -6.61 -17.51
C VAL A 119 14.07 -6.60 -16.08
N ALA A 120 13.85 -5.51 -15.35
CA ALA A 120 14.16 -5.43 -13.94
C ALA A 120 13.25 -6.35 -13.13
N HIS A 121 13.78 -6.98 -12.07
CA HIS A 121 12.98 -7.76 -11.13
C HIS A 121 11.92 -6.86 -10.47
N GLY A 122 10.68 -7.32 -10.38
CA GLY A 122 9.64 -6.59 -9.68
C GLY A 122 10.00 -6.32 -8.21
N TYR A 123 10.57 -7.31 -7.53
CA TYR A 123 11.05 -7.14 -6.16
C TYR A 123 12.23 -6.17 -6.02
N PHE A 124 13.08 -6.04 -7.05
CA PHE A 124 14.09 -4.97 -7.09
C PHE A 124 13.42 -3.61 -7.09
N LEU A 125 12.39 -3.39 -7.94
CA LEU A 125 11.68 -2.11 -8.02
C LEU A 125 11.08 -1.75 -6.65
N LEU A 126 10.44 -2.71 -5.97
CA LEU A 126 9.86 -2.49 -4.65
C LEU A 126 10.94 -2.18 -3.60
N SER A 127 12.05 -2.92 -3.61
CA SER A 127 13.17 -2.70 -2.68
C SER A 127 13.85 -1.35 -2.94
N LYS A 128 14.00 -0.98 -4.21
CA LYS A 128 14.56 0.32 -4.61
C LYS A 128 13.64 1.47 -4.22
N ALA A 129 12.33 1.31 -4.42
CA ALA A 129 11.33 2.27 -3.96
C ALA A 129 11.45 2.53 -2.45
N ALA A 130 11.62 1.48 -1.64
CA ALA A 130 11.83 1.62 -0.21
C ALA A 130 13.08 2.45 0.11
N GLY A 131 14.18 2.24 -0.60
CA GLY A 131 15.39 3.04 -0.48
C GLY A 131 15.22 4.50 -0.91
N LEU A 132 14.30 4.78 -1.84
CA LEU A 132 14.03 6.13 -2.31
C LEU A 132 13.16 6.94 -1.33
N PHE A 133 12.11 6.33 -0.77
CA PHE A 133 11.17 7.05 0.10
C PHE A 133 11.55 7.06 1.59
N VAL A 134 12.50 6.25 2.05
CA VAL A 134 12.84 6.19 3.47
C VAL A 134 13.60 7.45 3.93
N ASP A 135 13.23 7.98 5.08
CA ASP A 135 14.10 8.90 5.84
C ASP A 135 14.94 8.06 6.82
N PRO A 136 16.28 8.02 6.66
CA PRO A 136 17.13 7.11 7.44
C PRO A 136 17.31 7.52 8.91
N ALA A 137 16.93 8.72 9.29
CA ALA A 137 17.13 9.15 10.66
C ALA A 137 16.04 8.62 11.59
N LYS A 138 16.41 8.41 12.86
CA LYS A 138 15.47 7.97 13.90
C LYS A 138 14.31 8.96 14.03
N GLY A 139 13.09 8.44 13.95
CA GLY A 139 11.86 9.21 14.01
C GLY A 139 10.72 8.43 14.69
N PRO A 140 9.47 8.92 14.56
CA PRO A 140 8.28 8.26 15.11
C PRO A 140 7.92 6.93 14.47
N VAL A 141 8.40 6.65 13.26
CA VAL A 141 8.20 5.36 12.60
C VAL A 141 8.93 4.26 13.37
N LEU A 142 8.19 3.26 13.80
CA LEU A 142 8.70 2.13 14.58
C LEU A 142 9.19 1.00 13.68
N LEU A 143 8.36 0.59 12.72
CA LEU A 143 8.69 -0.45 11.73
C LEU A 143 7.67 -0.48 10.58
N ASN A 144 8.09 -1.01 9.46
CA ASN A 144 7.23 -1.51 8.39
C ASN A 144 7.04 -3.02 8.60
N TYR A 145 5.80 -3.49 8.74
CA TYR A 145 5.52 -4.88 9.08
C TYR A 145 4.71 -5.64 8.03
N GLY A 146 4.33 -4.98 6.96
CA GLY A 146 3.55 -5.64 5.94
C GLY A 146 3.44 -4.87 4.64
N ILE A 147 3.05 -5.60 3.60
CA ILE A 147 2.77 -5.09 2.27
C ILE A 147 1.46 -5.71 1.81
N ASP A 148 0.54 -4.86 1.37
CA ASP A 148 -0.72 -5.24 0.75
C ASP A 148 -0.75 -4.78 -0.72
N GLU A 149 -1.60 -5.41 -1.52
CA GLU A 149 -1.99 -4.93 -2.86
C GLU A 149 -0.82 -4.67 -3.82
N CYS A 150 0.28 -5.42 -3.70
CA CYS A 150 1.44 -5.24 -4.58
C CYS A 150 1.14 -5.73 -6.00
N ARG A 151 1.39 -4.86 -7.00
CA ARG A 151 1.27 -5.16 -8.43
C ARG A 151 2.37 -4.46 -9.21
N PHE A 152 2.93 -5.15 -10.19
CA PHE A 152 3.81 -4.58 -11.21
C PHE A 152 2.98 -4.43 -12.48
N THR A 153 2.76 -3.20 -12.91
CA THR A 153 1.78 -2.87 -13.94
C THR A 153 2.38 -2.80 -15.33
N LYS A 154 3.70 -2.59 -15.40
CA LYS A 154 4.45 -2.42 -16.65
C LYS A 154 5.88 -2.94 -16.45
N PRO A 155 6.50 -3.61 -17.43
CA PRO A 155 7.92 -3.96 -17.34
C PRO A 155 8.80 -2.71 -17.28
N VAL A 156 9.87 -2.78 -16.52
CA VAL A 156 10.88 -1.72 -16.44
C VAL A 156 12.19 -2.27 -16.96
N TYR A 157 12.74 -1.62 -17.97
CA TYR A 157 13.97 -2.04 -18.64
C TYR A 157 15.20 -1.27 -18.14
N VAL A 158 16.37 -1.73 -18.50
CA VAL A 158 17.64 -1.01 -18.25
C VAL A 158 17.58 0.35 -18.95
N GLY A 159 17.97 1.40 -18.25
CA GLY A 159 17.92 2.79 -18.75
C GLY A 159 16.65 3.55 -18.35
N ALA A 160 15.56 2.87 -18.00
CA ALA A 160 14.36 3.54 -17.50
C ALA A 160 14.65 4.24 -16.16
N THR A 161 14.03 5.40 -15.96
CA THR A 161 14.23 6.21 -14.75
C THR A 161 12.95 6.22 -13.91
N ILE A 162 13.03 5.70 -12.70
CA ILE A 162 11.90 5.59 -11.78
C ILE A 162 11.95 6.61 -10.66
N GLY A 163 10.79 7.04 -10.21
CA GLY A 163 10.56 7.82 -9.00
C GLY A 163 9.42 7.20 -8.17
N VAL A 164 9.18 7.72 -6.98
CA VAL A 164 8.11 7.24 -6.10
C VAL A 164 7.27 8.41 -5.60
N ARG A 165 5.96 8.27 -5.70
CA ARG A 165 4.97 9.02 -4.92
C ARG A 165 4.61 8.17 -3.71
N PHE A 166 4.99 8.63 -2.53
CA PHE A 166 4.78 7.92 -1.27
C PHE A 166 3.76 8.67 -0.43
N THR A 167 2.51 8.19 -0.44
CA THR A 167 1.34 8.93 0.04
C THR A 167 0.70 8.25 1.23
N VAL A 168 0.33 9.02 2.26
CA VAL A 168 -0.51 8.54 3.37
C VAL A 168 -1.88 8.13 2.81
N LYS A 169 -2.14 6.81 2.77
CA LYS A 169 -3.36 6.23 2.22
C LYS A 169 -4.49 6.12 3.24
N GLU A 170 -4.18 5.67 4.45
CA GLU A 170 -5.14 5.43 5.52
C GLU A 170 -4.44 5.46 6.87
N LYS A 171 -5.16 5.91 7.90
CA LYS A 171 -4.68 5.90 9.30
C LYS A 171 -5.62 5.04 10.14
N ILE A 172 -5.07 4.11 10.90
CA ILE A 172 -5.82 3.21 11.78
C ILE A 172 -5.30 3.38 13.20
N ASP A 173 -6.13 3.90 14.05
CA ASP A 173 -5.81 4.06 15.46
C ASP A 173 -5.68 2.70 16.16
N GLN A 174 -4.72 2.60 17.05
CA GLN A 174 -4.45 1.38 17.83
C GLN A 174 -4.55 1.71 19.31
N LYS A 175 -5.28 0.90 20.05
CA LYS A 175 -5.26 0.92 21.52
C LYS A 175 -4.01 0.22 22.03
N LYS A 176 -3.43 0.71 23.11
CA LYS A 176 -2.36 0.01 23.82
C LYS A 176 -2.85 -1.37 24.26
N LYS A 177 -1.96 -2.35 24.23
CA LYS A 177 -2.25 -3.71 24.72
C LYS A 177 -2.19 -3.77 26.24
N ASP A 178 -1.26 -3.04 26.82
CA ASP A 178 -1.00 -2.93 28.25
C ASP A 178 -0.30 -1.59 28.58
N GLU A 179 0.02 -1.35 29.83
CA GLU A 179 0.65 -0.10 30.28
C GLU A 179 2.08 0.09 29.74
N GLU A 180 2.78 -0.98 29.43
CA GLU A 180 4.16 -0.95 28.92
C GLU A 180 4.21 -0.79 27.39
N ASP A 181 3.09 -1.01 26.70
CA ASP A 181 3.03 -0.89 25.22
C ASP A 181 3.24 0.57 24.79
N ILE A 182 3.92 0.74 23.66
CA ILE A 182 4.08 2.05 23.00
C ILE A 182 2.76 2.44 22.35
N ALA A 183 2.21 3.60 22.72
CA ALA A 183 1.05 4.15 22.04
C ALA A 183 1.40 4.47 20.57
N LYS A 184 0.65 3.85 19.65
CA LYS A 184 0.94 3.85 18.21
C LYS A 184 -0.33 3.75 17.39
N GLY A 185 -0.21 4.02 16.12
CA GLY A 185 -1.22 3.70 15.12
C GLY A 185 -0.58 3.02 13.92
N ILE A 186 -1.41 2.45 13.07
CA ILE A 186 -1.00 1.92 11.77
C ILE A 186 -1.27 2.99 10.73
N VAL A 187 -0.25 3.30 9.95
CA VAL A 187 -0.38 4.15 8.77
C VAL A 187 -0.13 3.30 7.54
N LYS A 188 -1.11 3.26 6.66
CA LYS A 188 -0.95 2.65 5.34
C LYS A 188 -0.45 3.71 4.37
N PHE A 189 0.63 3.41 3.69
CA PHE A 189 1.17 4.27 2.66
C PHE A 189 1.01 3.63 1.29
N LEU A 190 0.48 4.40 0.35
CA LEU A 190 0.51 4.05 -1.06
C LEU A 190 1.93 4.30 -1.58
N VAL A 191 2.53 3.27 -2.16
CA VAL A 191 3.79 3.34 -2.92
C VAL A 191 3.42 3.29 -4.39
N ASP A 192 3.50 4.40 -5.07
CA ASP A 192 3.29 4.50 -6.51
C ASP A 192 4.65 4.74 -7.18
N ILE A 193 5.17 3.69 -7.81
CA ILE A 193 6.43 3.73 -8.57
C ILE A 193 6.08 4.11 -9.99
N TYR A 194 6.61 5.24 -10.47
CA TYR A 194 6.35 5.76 -11.80
C TYR A 194 7.64 5.90 -12.61
N ASP A 195 7.54 5.81 -13.93
CA ASP A 195 8.66 5.97 -14.86
C ASP A 195 8.86 7.44 -15.30
N GLU A 196 9.77 7.65 -16.24
CA GLU A 196 10.07 8.98 -16.79
C GLU A 196 8.90 9.59 -17.58
N THR A 197 7.92 8.78 -18.01
CA THR A 197 6.69 9.23 -18.69
C THR A 197 5.54 9.54 -17.73
N ASP A 198 5.80 9.43 -16.43
CA ASP A 198 4.83 9.59 -15.33
C ASP A 198 3.79 8.45 -15.26
N GLU A 199 4.05 7.33 -15.95
CA GLU A 199 3.20 6.13 -15.87
C GLU A 199 3.58 5.25 -14.67
N THR A 200 2.56 4.74 -13.98
CA THR A 200 2.77 3.80 -12.86
C THR A 200 3.30 2.47 -13.38
N VAL A 201 4.47 2.06 -12.93
CA VAL A 201 5.13 0.77 -13.24
C VAL A 201 5.02 -0.23 -12.10
N GLY A 202 4.75 0.23 -10.90
CA GLY A 202 4.50 -0.61 -9.74
C GLY A 202 3.71 0.12 -8.68
N ILE A 203 2.82 -0.61 -8.03
CA ILE A 203 1.97 -0.06 -6.96
C ILE A 203 1.90 -1.03 -5.80
N ALA A 204 1.99 -0.53 -4.58
CA ALA A 204 1.85 -1.31 -3.36
C ALA A 204 1.27 -0.46 -2.24
N THR A 205 0.74 -1.12 -1.22
CA THR A 205 0.38 -0.48 0.06
C THR A 205 1.28 -1.05 1.14
N ILE A 206 2.11 -0.23 1.77
CA ILE A 206 2.90 -0.67 2.92
C ILE A 206 2.20 -0.31 4.24
N LEU A 207 2.41 -1.17 5.24
CA LEU A 207 1.80 -1.04 6.57
C LEU A 207 2.90 -0.70 7.59
N THR A 208 2.81 0.50 8.13
CA THR A 208 3.84 1.05 9.01
C THR A 208 3.26 1.35 10.39
N MET A 209 3.95 0.96 11.46
CA MET A 209 3.60 1.38 12.81
C MET A 209 4.24 2.72 13.11
N VAL A 210 3.44 3.69 13.52
CA VAL A 210 3.89 5.06 13.83
C VAL A 210 3.50 5.41 15.25
N LYS A 211 4.47 5.92 16.00
CA LYS A 211 4.33 6.34 17.40
C LYS A 211 3.35 7.52 17.50
N LYS A 212 2.50 7.51 18.52
CA LYS A 212 1.68 8.65 18.92
C LYS A 212 2.48 9.68 19.72
N ILE A 213 2.03 10.94 19.69
CA ILE A 213 2.56 11.99 20.57
C ILE A 213 2.21 11.67 22.02
N ASN A 214 0.92 11.42 22.28
CA ASN A 214 0.45 11.08 23.61
C ASN A 214 0.69 9.58 23.89
N GLN A 215 1.59 9.30 24.82
CA GLN A 215 1.92 7.94 25.22
C GLN A 215 1.04 7.38 26.35
N ALA A 216 0.12 8.19 26.88
CA ALA A 216 -0.82 7.78 27.94
C ALA A 216 -2.09 7.09 27.42
N GLU A 217 -2.36 7.18 26.10
CA GLU A 217 -3.56 6.63 25.44
C GLU A 217 -3.35 5.23 24.87
#